data_015adad6939b7c37a5c49c31364125ab
#
_entry.id   015adad6939b7c37a5c49c31364125ab
#
_cell.length_a   1.000
_cell.length_b   1.000
_cell.length_c   1.000
_cell.angle_alpha   90.00
_cell.angle_beta   90.00
_cell.angle_gamma   90.00
#
_symmetry.space_group_name_H-M   'P 1'
#
loop_
_entity.id
_entity.type
_entity.pdbx_description
1 polymer ?
#
loop_
_entity_poly.entity_id
_entity_poly.type
_entity_poly.pdbx_seq_one_letter_code
_entity_poly.pdbx_strand_id
1 'polypeptide(L)'
;MTPKEQLCEKMRVEQSAYCLWLTAQPPEEILNHAYEYSVREDIILATEEMNLTPAQVRALLKSPAPLADVYKDFSKLETDYESPAP
;
A
#
# COMPACT_ATOMS: atom_id res chain seq x y z
N MET A 1 1.28 -14.37 -16.96
CA MET A 1 1.32 -13.19 -16.08
C MET A 1 2.73 -13.02 -15.53
N THR A 2 3.27 -11.83 -15.69
CA THR A 2 4.62 -11.57 -15.18
C THR A 2 4.58 -11.45 -13.66
N PRO A 3 5.72 -11.63 -12.98
CA PRO A 3 5.76 -11.44 -11.52
C PRO A 3 5.27 -10.07 -11.09
N LYS A 4 5.58 -9.03 -11.86
CA LYS A 4 5.12 -7.68 -11.54
C LYS A 4 3.60 -7.59 -11.63
N GLU A 5 3.02 -8.20 -12.66
CA GLU A 5 1.57 -8.22 -12.79
C GLU A 5 0.92 -8.98 -11.65
N GLN A 6 1.54 -10.08 -11.22
CA GLN A 6 1.04 -10.83 -10.07
C GLN A 6 1.08 -9.99 -8.81
N LEU A 7 2.14 -9.21 -8.63
CA LEU A 7 2.26 -8.34 -7.46
C LEU A 7 1.19 -7.26 -7.47
N CYS A 8 0.99 -6.61 -8.62
CA CYS A 8 -0.02 -5.56 -8.73
C CYS A 8 -1.42 -6.11 -8.48
N GLU A 9 -1.71 -7.29 -8.99
CA GLU A 9 -3.00 -7.91 -8.75
C GLU A 9 -3.18 -8.26 -7.28
N LYS A 10 -2.15 -8.77 -6.65
CA LYS A 10 -2.20 -9.08 -5.22
C LYS A 10 -2.48 -7.83 -4.41
N MET A 11 -1.84 -6.72 -4.77
CA MET A 11 -2.08 -5.44 -4.09
C MET A 11 -3.49 -4.94 -4.31
N ARG A 12 -4.06 -5.13 -5.52
CA ARG A 12 -5.43 -4.71 -5.79
C ARG A 12 -6.44 -5.52 -5.01
N VAL A 13 -6.19 -6.83 -4.87
CA VAL A 13 -7.05 -7.68 -4.04
C VAL A 13 -6.98 -7.22 -2.59
N GLU A 14 -5.79 -6.89 -2.12
CA GLU A 14 -5.59 -6.39 -0.77
C GLU A 14 -6.33 -5.08 -0.57
N GLN A 15 -6.26 -4.18 -1.55
CA GLN A 15 -6.95 -2.89 -1.48
C GLN A 15 -8.48 -3.08 -1.49
N SER A 16 -8.97 -4.02 -2.28
CA SER A 16 -10.40 -4.32 -2.31
C SER A 16 -10.90 -4.79 -0.95
N ALA A 17 -10.12 -5.66 -0.31
CA ALA A 17 -10.47 -6.14 1.03
C ALA A 17 -10.45 -5.00 2.04
N TYR A 18 -9.46 -4.11 1.92
CA TYR A 18 -9.38 -2.94 2.80
C TYR A 18 -10.57 -2.02 2.60
N CYS A 19 -10.97 -1.81 1.36
CA CYS A 19 -12.12 -0.98 1.03
C CYS A 19 -13.41 -1.54 1.65
N LEU A 20 -13.60 -2.86 1.54
CA LEU A 20 -14.77 -3.51 2.13
C LEU A 20 -14.79 -3.34 3.64
N TRP A 21 -13.63 -3.53 4.27
CA TRP A 21 -13.52 -3.33 5.71
C TRP A 21 -13.83 -1.89 6.08
N LEU A 22 -13.25 -0.95 5.33
CA LEU A 22 -13.38 0.47 5.63
C LEU A 22 -14.82 0.95 5.51
N THR A 23 -15.51 0.53 4.46
CA THR A 23 -16.89 0.98 4.24
C THR A 23 -17.87 0.39 5.25
N ALA A 24 -17.45 -0.60 6.01
CA ALA A 24 -18.26 -1.17 7.08
C ALA A 24 -18.06 -0.43 8.40
N GLN A 25 -17.16 0.54 8.44
CA GLN A 25 -16.84 1.27 9.65
C GLN A 25 -17.75 2.48 9.82
N PRO A 26 -17.87 3.01 11.06
CA PRO A 26 -18.62 4.25 11.27
C PRO A 26 -18.01 5.41 10.51
N PRO A 27 -18.76 6.46 10.22
CA PRO A 27 -18.24 7.58 9.44
C PRO A 27 -16.94 8.18 9.99
N GLU A 28 -16.80 8.24 11.30
CA GLU A 28 -15.59 8.79 11.91
C GLU A 28 -14.37 7.96 11.55
N GLU A 29 -14.52 6.63 11.57
CA GLU A 29 -13.40 5.74 11.21
C GLU A 29 -13.10 5.81 9.73
N ILE A 30 -14.13 5.98 8.90
CA ILE A 30 -13.94 6.13 7.48
C ILE A 30 -13.07 7.37 7.20
N LEU A 31 -13.40 8.47 7.87
CA LEU A 31 -12.65 9.70 7.70
C LEU A 31 -11.21 9.55 8.19
N ASN A 32 -11.03 8.86 9.31
CA ASN A 32 -9.68 8.65 9.86
C ASN A 32 -8.78 7.83 8.95
N HIS A 33 -9.37 6.94 8.16
CA HIS A 33 -8.59 6.05 7.29
C HIS A 33 -8.65 6.43 5.81
N ALA A 34 -9.33 7.53 5.48
CA ALA A 34 -9.45 7.95 4.08
C ALA A 34 -8.09 8.27 3.46
N TYR A 35 -7.21 8.87 4.22
CA TYR A 35 -5.87 9.20 3.75
C TYR A 35 -5.09 7.92 3.43
N GLU A 36 -5.17 6.94 4.31
CA GLU A 36 -4.48 5.66 4.08
C GLU A 36 -4.98 4.99 2.80
N TYR A 37 -6.30 5.01 2.59
CA TYR A 37 -6.88 4.43 1.38
C TYR A 37 -6.33 5.12 0.13
N SER A 38 -6.25 6.44 0.16
CA SER A 38 -5.75 7.21 -0.96
C SER A 38 -4.27 6.92 -1.25
N VAL A 39 -3.45 6.85 -0.20
CA VAL A 39 -2.04 6.54 -0.35
C VAL A 39 -1.85 5.13 -0.88
N ARG A 40 -2.66 4.17 -0.43
CA ARG A 40 -2.57 2.80 -0.93
C ARG A 40 -2.87 2.74 -2.43
N GLU A 41 -3.84 3.54 -2.92
CA GLU A 41 -4.11 3.62 -4.34
C GLU A 41 -2.91 4.16 -5.10
N ASP A 42 -2.29 5.21 -4.57
CA ASP A 42 -1.11 5.80 -5.19
C ASP A 42 0.05 4.80 -5.23
N ILE A 43 0.20 3.99 -4.19
CA ILE A 43 1.25 2.96 -4.16
C ILE A 43 1.03 1.94 -5.27
N ILE A 44 -0.21 1.52 -5.49
CA ILE A 44 -0.52 0.56 -6.55
C ILE A 44 -0.17 1.15 -7.91
N LEU A 45 -0.58 2.38 -8.15
CA LEU A 45 -0.29 3.05 -9.42
C LEU A 45 1.20 3.22 -9.63
N ALA A 46 1.93 3.61 -8.59
CA ALA A 46 3.37 3.76 -8.67
C ALA A 46 4.03 2.42 -8.96
N THR A 47 3.55 1.34 -8.33
CA THR A 47 4.10 0.01 -8.56
C THR A 47 3.91 -0.43 -10.00
N GLU A 48 2.78 -0.08 -10.59
CA GLU A 48 2.50 -0.42 -12.00
C GLU A 48 3.44 0.30 -12.95
N GLU A 49 3.86 1.51 -12.59
CA GLU A 49 4.72 2.31 -13.45
C GLU A 49 6.22 2.15 -13.19
N MET A 50 6.57 1.72 -11.99
CA MET A 50 7.98 1.60 -11.63
C MET A 50 8.64 0.37 -12.23
N ASN A 51 9.94 0.48 -12.47
CA ASN A 51 10.74 -0.65 -12.92
C ASN A 51 11.37 -1.32 -11.71
N LEU A 52 10.64 -2.21 -11.09
CA LEU A 52 11.15 -2.94 -9.94
C LEU A 52 12.08 -4.05 -10.41
N THR A 53 13.12 -4.31 -9.63
CA THR A 53 14.00 -5.43 -9.93
C THR A 53 13.28 -6.74 -9.62
N PRO A 54 13.67 -7.85 -10.28
CA PRO A 54 13.04 -9.14 -9.97
C PRO A 54 13.16 -9.52 -8.50
N ALA A 55 14.26 -9.14 -7.85
CA ALA A 55 14.43 -9.42 -6.43
C ALA A 55 13.42 -8.67 -5.57
N GLN A 56 13.19 -7.41 -5.90
CA GLN A 56 12.20 -6.60 -5.19
C GLN A 56 10.79 -7.16 -5.36
N VAL A 57 10.44 -7.55 -6.57
CA VAL A 57 9.13 -8.13 -6.84
C VAL A 57 8.94 -9.42 -6.06
N ARG A 58 9.97 -10.29 -6.08
CA ARG A 58 9.88 -11.56 -5.35
C ARG A 58 9.73 -11.35 -3.85
N ALA A 59 10.49 -10.38 -3.31
CA ALA A 59 10.42 -10.08 -1.89
C ALA A 59 9.02 -9.63 -1.49
N LEU A 60 8.41 -8.76 -2.29
CA LEU A 60 7.07 -8.27 -2.01
C LEU A 60 6.01 -9.37 -2.19
N LEU A 61 6.20 -10.24 -3.19
CA LEU A 61 5.27 -11.35 -3.42
C LEU A 61 5.25 -12.35 -2.28
N LYS A 62 6.33 -12.44 -1.52
CA LYS A 62 6.40 -13.34 -0.36
C LYS A 62 5.59 -12.81 0.81
N SER A 63 5.31 -11.52 0.84
CA SER A 63 4.54 -10.94 1.93
C SER A 63 3.07 -11.31 1.78
N PRO A 64 2.38 -11.64 2.88
CA PRO A 64 0.94 -11.87 2.83
C PRO A 64 0.17 -10.59 2.56
N ALA A 65 0.78 -9.42 2.80
CA ALA A 65 0.14 -8.13 2.59
C ALA A 65 1.16 -7.11 2.07
N PRO A 66 1.59 -7.25 0.79
CA PRO A 66 2.62 -6.36 0.25
C PRO A 66 2.21 -4.88 0.23
N LEU A 67 0.95 -4.59 0.01
CA LEU A 67 0.49 -3.20 0.00
C LEU A 67 0.62 -2.58 1.39
N ALA A 68 0.21 -3.32 2.42
CA ALA A 68 0.33 -2.85 3.80
C ALA A 68 1.79 -2.66 4.20
N ASP A 69 2.66 -3.55 3.73
CA ASP A 69 4.09 -3.45 4.03
C ASP A 69 4.69 -2.19 3.42
N VAL A 70 4.36 -1.91 2.16
CA VAL A 70 4.87 -0.70 1.51
C VAL A 70 4.28 0.54 2.15
N TYR A 71 3.01 0.52 2.50
CA TYR A 71 2.38 1.65 3.18
C TYR A 71 3.07 1.93 4.51
N LYS A 72 3.40 0.88 5.25
CA LYS A 72 4.07 1.02 6.53
C LYS A 72 5.42 1.72 6.38
N ASP A 73 6.19 1.31 5.37
CA ASP A 73 7.49 1.92 5.10
C ASP A 73 7.32 3.37 4.67
N PHE A 74 6.33 3.65 3.84
CA PHE A 74 6.04 5.01 3.38
C PHE A 74 5.66 5.90 4.55
N SER A 75 4.78 5.41 5.42
CA SER A 75 4.32 6.14 6.59
C SER A 75 5.49 6.43 7.54
N LYS A 76 6.38 5.46 7.68
CA LYS A 76 7.56 5.63 8.52
C LYS A 76 8.50 6.69 7.97
N LEU A 77 8.66 6.72 6.65
CA LEU A 77 9.49 7.73 6.00
C LEU A 77 8.89 9.12 6.17
N GLU A 78 7.57 9.23 6.05
CA GLU A 78 6.90 10.51 6.28
C GLU A 78 7.10 11.00 7.69
N THR A 79 6.99 10.09 8.65
CA THR A 79 7.18 10.42 10.05
C THR A 79 8.62 10.89 10.30
N ASP A 80 9.59 10.18 9.74
CA ASP A 80 11.00 10.55 9.89
C ASP A 80 11.27 11.90 9.27
N TYR A 81 10.64 12.16 8.13
CA TYR A 81 10.85 13.40 7.42
C TYR A 81 10.25 14.60 8.16
N GLU A 82 9.08 14.37 8.74
CA GLU A 82 8.41 15.42 9.48
C GLU A 82 8.91 15.51 10.90
N SER A 83 9.67 14.55 11.31
CA SER A 83 10.21 14.54 12.62
C SER A 83 10.98 15.80 12.80
N PRO A 84 10.50 16.73 13.47
CA PRO A 84 11.11 17.99 13.55
C PRO A 84 12.19 17.89 14.41
N ALA A 85 13.10 18.20 13.93
CA ALA A 85 14.08 18.46 14.72
C ALA A 85 13.69 19.47 15.56
N PRO A 86 13.71 19.64 16.45
CA PRO A 86 13.66 20.67 17.29
C PRO A 86 13.96 20.99 17.99
#